data_57b61207bc7c775c3eb23bb48d75e3c2
#
_entry.id   57b61207bc7c775c3eb23bb48d75e3c2
#
_cell.length_a   1.000
_cell.length_b   1.000
_cell.length_c   1.000
_cell.angle_alpha   90.00
_cell.angle_beta   90.00
_cell.angle_gamma   90.00
#
_symmetry.space_group_name_H-M   'P 1'
#
loop_
_entity.id
_entity.type
_entity.pdbx_description
1 polymer ?
#
loop_
_entity_poly.entity_id
_entity_poly.type
_entity_poly.pdbx_seq_one_letter_code
_entity_poly.pdbx_strand_id
1 'polypeptide(L)'
;VVGNIKFDISAPTSFIEQAEQLKQQWQLEKRQIITLASTHAPEEEQLLKQLQPHLNSNPHLLCIVVPRHPERFDEVHKICQNLNLNTQRRSLKQEITADTQVYLADSMGEMWLWYALSQACFVGGSLNEPGGGHNILEPMVLDVPTVIGPRYFNFQTIIDEFVTEQGIFVAENAELVIQNLMSCLNHPEQSQRLIHQAELVLQRNKGSLQ
;
A
#
# COMPACT_ATOMS: atom_id res chain seq x y z
N VAL A 1 13.02 -22.40 -10.04
CA VAL A 1 14.38 -22.13 -9.62
C VAL A 1 14.40 -21.04 -8.57
N VAL A 2 14.62 -21.47 -7.35
CA VAL A 2 14.54 -20.60 -6.18
C VAL A 2 15.58 -19.49 -6.19
N GLY A 3 16.72 -19.69 -6.87
CA GLY A 3 17.83 -18.74 -6.92
C GLY A 3 17.58 -17.47 -7.70
N ASN A 4 16.43 -17.35 -8.39
CA ASN A 4 16.13 -16.16 -9.18
C ASN A 4 15.32 -15.10 -8.45
N ILE A 5 14.87 -15.39 -7.23
CA ILE A 5 14.12 -14.44 -6.44
C ILE A 5 15.10 -13.56 -5.67
N LYS A 6 15.12 -12.30 -6.05
CA LYS A 6 16.00 -11.33 -5.40
C LYS A 6 15.27 -10.65 -4.25
N PHE A 7 15.59 -11.08 -3.05
CA PHE A 7 15.10 -10.45 -1.83
C PHE A 7 16.06 -9.35 -1.33
N ASP A 8 17.15 -9.17 -2.03
CA ASP A 8 18.25 -8.29 -1.63
C ASP A 8 18.06 -6.91 -2.27
N ILE A 9 16.94 -6.30 -1.93
CA ILE A 9 16.62 -4.95 -2.42
C ILE A 9 16.59 -3.98 -1.24
N SER A 10 16.88 -2.72 -1.52
CA SER A 10 16.78 -1.65 -0.54
C SER A 10 16.18 -0.42 -1.17
N ALA A 11 15.50 0.39 -0.36
CA ALA A 11 14.90 1.62 -0.84
C ALA A 11 16.02 2.60 -1.23
N PRO A 12 15.91 3.26 -2.39
CA PRO A 12 16.84 4.32 -2.73
C PRO A 12 16.82 5.44 -1.67
N THR A 13 18.00 5.88 -1.26
CA THR A 13 18.16 6.89 -0.21
C THR A 13 17.39 8.18 -0.56
N SER A 14 17.37 8.55 -1.83
CA SER A 14 16.66 9.76 -2.29
C SER A 14 15.17 9.74 -1.95
N PHE A 15 14.51 8.58 -2.05
CA PHE A 15 13.09 8.46 -1.70
C PHE A 15 12.87 8.53 -0.20
N ILE A 16 13.78 7.95 0.59
CA ILE A 16 13.69 8.03 2.05
C ILE A 16 13.83 9.48 2.51
N GLU A 17 14.79 10.21 1.94
CA GLU A 17 14.99 11.63 2.25
C GLU A 17 13.79 12.46 1.82
N GLN A 18 13.25 12.19 0.63
CA GLN A 18 12.06 12.89 0.13
C GLN A 18 10.85 12.64 1.03
N ALA A 19 10.67 11.39 1.49
CA ALA A 19 9.59 11.06 2.41
C ALA A 19 9.69 11.88 3.70
N GLU A 20 10.89 12.01 4.27
CA GLU A 20 11.08 12.81 5.47
C GLU A 20 10.77 14.30 5.22
N GLN A 21 11.17 14.83 4.08
CA GLN A 21 10.87 16.21 3.69
C GLN A 21 9.36 16.42 3.58
N LEU A 22 8.63 15.50 2.93
CA LEU A 22 7.19 15.61 2.77
C LEU A 22 6.45 15.46 4.11
N LYS A 23 6.93 14.61 5.00
CA LYS A 23 6.36 14.47 6.34
C LYS A 23 6.37 15.82 7.08
N GLN A 24 7.47 16.54 6.98
CA GLN A 24 7.61 17.85 7.61
C GLN A 24 6.79 18.90 6.86
N GLN A 25 6.94 18.96 5.55
CA GLN A 25 6.32 19.99 4.71
C GLN A 25 4.80 19.92 4.76
N TRP A 26 4.24 18.70 4.73
CA TRP A 26 2.80 18.48 4.71
C TRP A 26 2.24 18.13 6.09
N GLN A 27 3.06 18.20 7.13
CA GLN A 27 2.65 17.95 8.52
C GLN A 27 1.96 16.59 8.67
N LEU A 28 2.60 15.54 8.16
CA LEU A 28 2.01 14.20 8.13
C LEU A 28 2.20 13.41 9.43
N GLU A 29 2.92 13.96 10.40
CA GLU A 29 3.26 13.23 11.64
C GLU A 29 2.04 12.76 12.42
N LYS A 30 0.96 13.55 12.37
CA LYS A 30 -0.28 13.22 13.08
C LYS A 30 -1.26 12.43 12.22
N ARG A 31 -0.90 12.14 10.97
CA ARG A 31 -1.77 11.42 10.05
C ARG A 31 -1.50 9.92 10.13
N GLN A 32 -2.57 9.16 10.02
CA GLN A 32 -2.50 7.70 9.84
C GLN A 32 -2.64 7.44 8.34
N ILE A 33 -1.57 6.95 7.73
CA ILE A 33 -1.51 6.84 6.27
C ILE A 33 -1.57 5.38 5.84
N ILE A 34 -2.53 5.08 4.98
CA ILE A 34 -2.59 3.79 4.27
C ILE A 34 -2.41 4.06 2.78
N THR A 35 -1.77 3.13 2.08
CA THR A 35 -1.59 3.22 0.64
C THR A 35 -2.27 2.04 -0.04
N LEU A 36 -3.09 2.36 -1.05
CA LEU A 36 -3.66 1.37 -1.97
C LEU A 36 -2.77 1.40 -3.21
N ALA A 37 -1.85 0.43 -3.31
CA ALA A 37 -0.75 0.45 -4.26
C ALA A 37 -1.05 -0.43 -5.46
N SER A 38 -0.64 0.02 -6.64
CA SER A 38 -0.71 -0.75 -7.89
C SER A 38 -2.10 -1.30 -8.17
N THR A 39 -3.11 -0.45 -7.98
CA THR A 39 -4.51 -0.87 -8.08
C THR A 39 -4.99 -0.97 -9.53
N HIS A 40 -5.99 -1.81 -9.73
CA HIS A 40 -6.66 -2.05 -11.01
C HIS A 40 -8.17 -1.87 -10.84
N ALA A 41 -8.88 -1.68 -11.95
CA ALA A 41 -10.34 -1.68 -11.90
C ALA A 41 -10.84 -3.10 -11.56
N PRO A 42 -11.84 -3.28 -10.72
CA PRO A 42 -12.62 -2.28 -9.99
C PRO A 42 -12.14 -2.06 -8.54
N GLU A 43 -10.89 -2.39 -8.24
CA GLU A 43 -10.38 -2.36 -6.87
C GLU A 43 -10.53 -0.98 -6.22
N GLU A 44 -10.21 0.09 -6.95
CA GLU A 44 -10.26 1.44 -6.38
C GLU A 44 -11.65 1.79 -5.88
N GLU A 45 -12.66 1.57 -6.71
CA GLU A 45 -14.03 1.89 -6.32
C GLU A 45 -14.50 1.04 -5.14
N GLN A 46 -14.23 -0.26 -5.18
CA GLN A 46 -14.65 -1.19 -4.13
C GLN A 46 -13.97 -0.83 -2.79
N LEU A 47 -12.67 -0.58 -2.82
CA LEU A 47 -11.91 -0.26 -1.62
C LEU A 47 -12.28 1.10 -1.05
N LEU A 48 -12.41 2.10 -1.90
CA LEU A 48 -12.75 3.45 -1.45
C LEU A 48 -14.17 3.53 -0.88
N LYS A 49 -15.11 2.76 -1.42
CA LYS A 49 -16.44 2.66 -0.83
C LYS A 49 -16.40 2.11 0.59
N GLN A 50 -15.62 1.06 0.81
CA GLN A 50 -15.46 0.49 2.15
C GLN A 50 -14.72 1.42 3.09
N LEU A 51 -13.78 2.19 2.57
CA LEU A 51 -12.96 3.10 3.37
C LEU A 51 -13.68 4.41 3.71
N GLN A 52 -14.64 4.83 2.90
CA GLN A 52 -15.31 6.12 3.02
C GLN A 52 -15.83 6.41 4.43
N PRO A 53 -16.54 5.50 5.12
CA PRO A 53 -17.00 5.78 6.47
C PRO A 53 -15.85 6.06 7.45
N HIS A 54 -14.74 5.36 7.30
CA HIS A 54 -13.55 5.57 8.15
C HIS A 54 -12.92 6.94 7.88
N LEU A 55 -12.82 7.33 6.61
CA LEU A 55 -12.28 8.63 6.24
C LEU A 55 -13.15 9.77 6.75
N ASN A 56 -14.47 9.60 6.71
CA ASN A 56 -15.40 10.63 7.15
C ASN A 56 -15.43 10.75 8.69
N SER A 57 -15.16 9.69 9.42
CA SER A 57 -15.21 9.70 10.88
C SER A 57 -13.88 9.98 11.56
N ASN A 58 -12.75 9.86 10.83
CA ASN A 58 -11.42 10.03 11.40
C ASN A 58 -10.61 11.05 10.56
N PRO A 59 -10.48 12.30 11.04
CA PRO A 59 -9.73 13.32 10.30
C PRO A 59 -8.24 13.07 10.22
N HIS A 60 -7.70 12.15 11.02
CA HIS A 60 -6.28 11.80 10.95
C HIS A 60 -5.98 10.76 9.87
N LEU A 61 -7.01 10.05 9.38
CA LEU A 61 -6.81 9.02 8.37
C LEU A 61 -6.62 9.65 6.99
N LEU A 62 -5.60 9.16 6.27
CA LEU A 62 -5.26 9.59 4.92
C LEU A 62 -5.02 8.35 4.07
N CYS A 63 -5.64 8.31 2.89
CA CYS A 63 -5.46 7.23 1.93
C CYS A 63 -4.69 7.73 0.71
N ILE A 64 -3.55 7.13 0.42
CA ILE A 64 -2.82 7.36 -0.82
C ILE A 64 -3.23 6.27 -1.80
N VAL A 65 -3.67 6.65 -2.99
CA VAL A 65 -4.06 5.70 -4.05
C VAL A 65 -3.09 5.83 -5.21
N VAL A 66 -2.50 4.72 -5.63
CA VAL A 66 -1.52 4.67 -6.70
C VAL A 66 -2.00 3.68 -7.76
N PRO A 67 -2.82 4.12 -8.74
CA PRO A 67 -3.28 3.23 -9.80
C PRO A 67 -2.12 2.72 -10.66
N ARG A 68 -2.21 1.46 -11.08
CA ARG A 68 -1.12 0.82 -11.85
C ARG A 68 -0.98 1.40 -13.26
N HIS A 69 -2.09 1.79 -13.89
CA HIS A 69 -2.11 2.22 -15.29
C HIS A 69 -2.42 3.71 -15.40
N PRO A 70 -1.50 4.50 -15.98
CA PRO A 70 -1.67 5.97 -16.07
C PRO A 70 -2.93 6.40 -16.81
N GLU A 71 -3.38 5.65 -17.81
CA GLU A 71 -4.58 5.95 -18.56
C GLU A 71 -5.85 5.96 -17.72
N ARG A 72 -5.78 5.42 -16.49
CA ARG A 72 -6.91 5.36 -15.58
C ARG A 72 -6.88 6.43 -14.49
N PHE A 73 -5.89 7.30 -14.48
CA PHE A 73 -5.74 8.29 -13.41
C PHE A 73 -6.97 9.19 -13.28
N ASP A 74 -7.49 9.70 -14.41
CA ASP A 74 -8.67 10.58 -14.38
C ASP A 74 -9.93 9.83 -13.93
N GLU A 75 -10.08 8.57 -14.35
CA GLU A 75 -11.17 7.71 -13.91
C GLU A 75 -11.17 7.53 -12.39
N VAL A 76 -10.01 7.25 -11.83
CA VAL A 76 -9.88 7.07 -10.37
C VAL A 76 -10.17 8.37 -9.63
N HIS A 77 -9.72 9.51 -10.16
CA HIS A 77 -10.05 10.81 -9.58
C HIS A 77 -11.57 11.02 -9.55
N LYS A 78 -12.25 10.64 -10.63
CA LYS A 78 -13.70 10.75 -10.71
C LYS A 78 -14.40 9.86 -9.68
N ILE A 79 -13.88 8.67 -9.44
CA ILE A 79 -14.39 7.79 -8.38
C ILE A 79 -14.33 8.50 -7.02
N CYS A 80 -13.21 9.14 -6.71
CA CYS A 80 -13.07 9.89 -5.48
C CYS A 80 -14.06 11.04 -5.37
N GLN A 81 -14.26 11.78 -6.47
CA GLN A 81 -15.25 12.87 -6.52
C GLN A 81 -16.67 12.36 -6.32
N ASN A 82 -17.03 11.25 -6.96
CA ASN A 82 -18.36 10.67 -6.83
C ASN A 82 -18.65 10.19 -5.41
N LEU A 83 -17.62 9.83 -4.66
CA LEU A 83 -17.73 9.44 -3.25
C LEU A 83 -17.64 10.64 -2.30
N ASN A 84 -17.56 11.85 -2.84
CA ASN A 84 -17.43 13.10 -2.08
C ASN A 84 -16.23 13.10 -1.13
N LEU A 85 -15.12 12.50 -1.57
CA LEU A 85 -13.88 12.49 -0.82
C LEU A 85 -13.01 13.68 -1.20
N ASN A 86 -12.49 14.38 -0.20
CA ASN A 86 -11.59 15.51 -0.43
C ASN A 86 -10.26 14.98 -0.94
N THR A 87 -9.98 15.20 -2.23
CA THR A 87 -8.87 14.55 -2.94
C THR A 87 -7.91 15.59 -3.52
N GLN A 88 -6.61 15.38 -3.31
CA GLN A 88 -5.55 16.13 -3.98
C GLN A 88 -4.82 15.20 -4.95
N ARG A 89 -4.20 15.79 -5.98
CA ARG A 89 -3.52 15.03 -7.05
C ARG A 89 -2.04 15.39 -7.13
N ARG A 90 -1.21 14.38 -7.21
CA ARG A 90 0.24 14.52 -7.37
C ARG A 90 0.60 15.23 -8.69
N SER A 91 -0.06 14.84 -9.78
CA SER A 91 0.22 15.38 -11.12
C SER A 91 -0.06 16.89 -11.23
N LEU A 92 -0.97 17.40 -10.39
CA LEU A 92 -1.29 18.83 -10.35
C LEU A 92 -0.46 19.56 -9.32
N LYS A 93 0.53 18.90 -8.71
CA LYS A 93 1.40 19.46 -7.67
C LYS A 93 0.62 20.00 -6.47
N GLN A 94 -0.55 19.43 -6.22
CA GLN A 94 -1.35 19.76 -5.04
C GLN A 94 -0.70 19.16 -3.80
N GLU A 95 -0.77 19.88 -2.70
CA GLU A 95 -0.21 19.43 -1.43
C GLU A 95 -1.28 18.76 -0.59
N ILE A 96 -0.86 17.82 0.25
CA ILE A 96 -1.73 17.25 1.26
C ILE A 96 -1.94 18.31 2.34
N THR A 97 -3.22 18.57 2.67
CA THR A 97 -3.61 19.49 3.74
C THR A 97 -4.29 18.70 4.86
N ALA A 98 -4.62 19.40 5.96
CA ALA A 98 -5.33 18.76 7.07
C ALA A 98 -6.68 18.18 6.66
N ASP A 99 -7.31 18.73 5.62
CA ASP A 99 -8.61 18.31 5.15
C ASP A 99 -8.55 17.20 4.07
N THR A 100 -7.37 16.90 3.57
CA THR A 100 -7.21 15.87 2.53
C THR A 100 -7.56 14.50 3.08
N GLN A 101 -8.47 13.81 2.42
CA GLN A 101 -8.87 12.44 2.76
C GLN A 101 -8.18 11.42 1.86
N VAL A 102 -8.03 11.75 0.58
CA VAL A 102 -7.39 10.89 -0.41
C VAL A 102 -6.33 11.69 -1.16
N TYR A 103 -5.15 11.12 -1.27
CA TYR A 103 -4.12 11.64 -2.16
C TYR A 103 -3.98 10.70 -3.34
N LEU A 104 -4.39 11.17 -4.51
CA LEU A 104 -4.21 10.41 -5.74
C LEU A 104 -2.78 10.64 -6.23
N ALA A 105 -1.94 9.63 -6.03
CA ALA A 105 -0.54 9.68 -6.45
C ALA A 105 -0.45 9.28 -7.92
N ASP A 106 -0.98 10.13 -8.78
CA ASP A 106 -1.06 9.93 -10.21
C ASP A 106 0.24 10.34 -10.91
N SER A 107 1.29 9.60 -10.57
CA SER A 107 2.63 9.74 -11.13
C SER A 107 3.22 8.35 -11.33
N MET A 108 4.36 8.29 -12.01
CA MET A 108 5.06 7.04 -12.27
C MET A 108 6.42 7.06 -11.59
N GLY A 109 6.83 5.86 -11.12
CA GLY A 109 8.18 5.70 -10.60
C GLY A 109 8.42 6.19 -9.18
N GLU A 110 7.37 6.50 -8.43
CA GLU A 110 7.49 7.01 -7.07
C GLU A 110 6.98 6.05 -5.98
N MET A 111 6.80 4.78 -6.29
CA MET A 111 6.18 3.84 -5.34
C MET A 111 6.94 3.74 -4.01
N TRP A 112 8.27 3.75 -4.06
CA TRP A 112 9.07 3.74 -2.84
C TRP A 112 8.72 4.89 -1.90
N LEU A 113 8.47 6.07 -2.46
CA LEU A 113 8.09 7.25 -1.69
C LEU A 113 6.79 7.02 -0.93
N TRP A 114 5.78 6.49 -1.62
CA TRP A 114 4.46 6.27 -1.01
C TRP A 114 4.51 5.20 0.07
N TYR A 115 5.23 4.12 -0.16
CA TYR A 115 5.44 3.11 0.88
C TYR A 115 6.18 3.69 2.09
N ALA A 116 7.19 4.53 1.86
CA ALA A 116 7.95 5.14 2.95
C ALA A 116 7.09 6.04 3.85
N LEU A 117 5.99 6.58 3.32
CA LEU A 117 5.05 7.40 4.08
C LEU A 117 3.98 6.57 4.80
N SER A 118 3.85 5.28 4.53
CA SER A 118 2.69 4.49 4.91
C SER A 118 2.89 3.73 6.22
N GLN A 119 1.83 3.63 7.02
CA GLN A 119 1.77 2.75 8.19
C GLN A 119 1.16 1.39 7.87
N ALA A 120 0.44 1.27 6.76
CA ALA A 120 -0.07 -0.01 6.24
C ALA A 120 -0.35 0.16 4.75
N CYS A 121 -0.36 -0.94 4.00
CA CYS A 121 -0.65 -0.87 2.57
C CYS A 121 -1.39 -2.10 2.07
N PHE A 122 -2.13 -1.89 0.99
CA PHE A 122 -2.70 -2.94 0.15
C PHE A 122 -1.94 -2.94 -1.17
N VAL A 123 -1.52 -4.11 -1.63
CA VAL A 123 -0.91 -4.24 -2.95
C VAL A 123 -1.93 -4.85 -3.91
N GLY A 124 -2.29 -4.09 -4.93
CA GLY A 124 -3.37 -4.39 -5.84
C GLY A 124 -3.03 -5.39 -6.94
N GLY A 125 -3.96 -5.49 -7.90
CA GLY A 125 -3.92 -6.54 -8.89
C GLY A 125 -4.24 -7.90 -8.31
N SER A 126 -4.73 -7.95 -7.08
CA SER A 126 -4.94 -9.16 -6.31
C SER A 126 -6.39 -9.43 -5.94
N LEU A 127 -7.29 -8.45 -6.12
CA LEU A 127 -8.74 -8.61 -5.93
C LEU A 127 -9.50 -8.64 -7.26
N ASN A 128 -8.93 -8.05 -8.31
CA ASN A 128 -9.58 -7.99 -9.63
C ASN A 128 -9.42 -9.31 -10.37
N GLU A 129 -10.17 -9.46 -11.47
CA GLU A 129 -10.03 -10.61 -12.34
C GLU A 129 -9.35 -10.24 -13.65
N PRO A 130 -8.46 -11.07 -14.16
CA PRO A 130 -8.01 -12.35 -13.58
C PRO A 130 -7.07 -12.17 -12.39
N GLY A 131 -6.57 -10.97 -12.14
CA GLY A 131 -5.64 -10.71 -11.06
C GLY A 131 -4.21 -11.06 -11.43
N GLY A 132 -3.53 -11.76 -10.52
CA GLY A 132 -2.13 -12.15 -10.68
C GLY A 132 -1.22 -11.51 -9.65
N GLY A 133 -1.60 -10.34 -9.14
CA GLY A 133 -0.86 -9.64 -8.11
C GLY A 133 0.31 -8.83 -8.63
N HIS A 134 0.98 -8.17 -7.72
CA HIS A 134 2.20 -7.39 -7.96
C HIS A 134 3.27 -7.77 -6.93
N ASN A 135 4.49 -7.33 -7.19
CA ASN A 135 5.61 -7.59 -6.29
C ASN A 135 5.39 -6.88 -4.95
N ILE A 136 5.54 -7.61 -3.85
CA ILE A 136 5.32 -7.11 -2.50
C ILE A 136 6.61 -6.77 -1.75
N LEU A 137 7.77 -6.94 -2.37
CA LEU A 137 9.05 -6.79 -1.66
C LEU A 137 9.31 -5.35 -1.21
N GLU A 138 8.89 -4.36 -1.97
CA GLU A 138 9.11 -2.97 -1.62
C GLU A 138 8.51 -2.60 -0.26
N PRO A 139 7.21 -2.85 -0.01
CA PRO A 139 6.66 -2.55 1.31
C PRO A 139 7.23 -3.44 2.41
N MET A 140 7.57 -4.70 2.10
CA MET A 140 8.18 -5.60 3.08
C MET A 140 9.54 -5.08 3.56
N VAL A 141 10.36 -4.60 2.64
CA VAL A 141 11.69 -4.05 2.96
C VAL A 141 11.57 -2.79 3.82
N LEU A 142 10.50 -2.02 3.65
CA LEU A 142 10.27 -0.79 4.43
C LEU A 142 9.49 -1.02 5.72
N ASP A 143 9.29 -2.28 6.11
CA ASP A 143 8.56 -2.65 7.33
C ASP A 143 7.13 -2.09 7.35
N VAL A 144 6.46 -2.12 6.19
CA VAL A 144 5.07 -1.70 6.08
C VAL A 144 4.17 -2.93 6.14
N PRO A 145 3.26 -3.02 7.13
CA PRO A 145 2.28 -4.11 7.16
C PRO A 145 1.50 -4.17 5.85
N THR A 146 1.44 -5.35 5.24
CA THR A 146 0.92 -5.51 3.89
C THR A 146 -0.27 -6.44 3.86
N VAL A 147 -1.31 -6.01 3.14
CA VAL A 147 -2.53 -6.78 2.87
C VAL A 147 -2.64 -6.96 1.36
N ILE A 148 -3.03 -8.15 0.92
CA ILE A 148 -3.29 -8.44 -0.49
C ILE A 148 -4.61 -9.23 -0.63
N GLY A 149 -5.14 -9.24 -1.84
CA GLY A 149 -6.24 -10.15 -2.20
C GLY A 149 -5.72 -11.55 -2.55
N PRO A 150 -6.62 -12.49 -2.82
CA PRO A 150 -6.24 -13.90 -3.01
C PRO A 150 -5.68 -14.23 -4.41
N ARG A 151 -5.76 -13.31 -5.37
CA ARG A 151 -5.35 -13.59 -6.74
C ARG A 151 -3.92 -13.09 -6.99
N TYR A 152 -2.93 -13.88 -6.52
CA TYR A 152 -1.52 -13.50 -6.59
C TYR A 152 -0.66 -14.53 -7.34
N PHE A 153 -1.25 -15.24 -8.30
CA PHE A 153 -0.59 -16.36 -8.97
C PHE A 153 0.69 -16.00 -9.73
N ASN A 154 0.87 -14.74 -10.13
CA ASN A 154 2.12 -14.31 -10.77
C ASN A 154 3.30 -14.26 -9.79
N PHE A 155 3.02 -14.24 -8.48
CA PHE A 155 4.02 -14.16 -7.43
C PHE A 155 3.80 -15.24 -6.37
N GLN A 156 3.23 -16.37 -6.78
CA GLN A 156 2.76 -17.43 -5.88
C GLN A 156 3.83 -17.91 -4.92
N THR A 157 5.01 -18.24 -5.44
CA THR A 157 6.08 -18.83 -4.64
C THR A 157 6.56 -17.88 -3.54
N ILE A 158 6.81 -16.63 -3.90
CA ILE A 158 7.32 -15.64 -2.97
C ILE A 158 6.26 -15.28 -1.92
N ILE A 159 5.02 -15.08 -2.35
CA ILE A 159 3.95 -14.69 -1.43
C ILE A 159 3.60 -15.84 -0.49
N ASP A 160 3.61 -17.08 -0.97
CA ASP A 160 3.35 -18.25 -0.11
C ASP A 160 4.32 -18.35 1.06
N GLU A 161 5.57 -17.93 0.89
CA GLU A 161 6.52 -17.90 2.00
C GLU A 161 6.08 -16.93 3.09
N PHE A 162 5.62 -15.73 2.69
CA PHE A 162 5.13 -14.74 3.65
C PHE A 162 3.82 -15.20 4.30
N VAL A 163 2.93 -15.86 3.54
CA VAL A 163 1.68 -16.40 4.09
C VAL A 163 1.96 -17.47 5.13
N THR A 164 2.83 -18.40 4.81
CA THR A 164 3.21 -19.50 5.71
C THR A 164 3.81 -18.97 7.02
N GLU A 165 4.63 -17.93 6.93
CA GLU A 165 5.29 -17.32 8.07
C GLU A 165 4.39 -16.31 8.80
N GLN A 166 3.18 -16.05 8.30
CA GLN A 166 2.25 -15.04 8.85
C GLN A 166 2.81 -13.62 8.82
N GLY A 167 3.55 -13.31 7.75
CA GLY A 167 4.13 -11.99 7.52
C GLY A 167 3.34 -11.10 6.58
N ILE A 168 2.17 -11.55 6.14
CA ILE A 168 1.28 -10.83 5.23
C ILE A 168 -0.16 -11.23 5.54
N PHE A 169 -1.11 -10.31 5.31
CA PHE A 169 -2.53 -10.64 5.38
C PHE A 169 -3.08 -10.86 3.97
N VAL A 170 -3.82 -11.95 3.80
CA VAL A 170 -4.57 -12.23 2.57
C VAL A 170 -6.06 -12.09 2.88
N ALA A 171 -6.72 -11.17 2.17
CA ALA A 171 -8.14 -10.86 2.40
C ALA A 171 -8.94 -11.17 1.13
N GLU A 172 -10.08 -11.84 1.29
CA GLU A 172 -10.88 -12.37 0.20
C GLU A 172 -11.61 -11.30 -0.62
N ASN A 173 -11.89 -10.14 -0.01
CA ASN A 173 -12.67 -9.09 -0.64
C ASN A 173 -12.30 -7.70 -0.10
N ALA A 174 -12.86 -6.66 -0.71
CA ALA A 174 -12.55 -5.28 -0.33
C ALA A 174 -12.91 -4.97 1.12
N GLU A 175 -14.04 -5.48 1.63
CA GLU A 175 -14.42 -5.27 3.03
C GLU A 175 -13.35 -5.78 3.97
N LEU A 176 -12.87 -7.00 3.76
CA LEU A 176 -11.85 -7.62 4.59
C LEU A 176 -10.48 -6.94 4.44
N VAL A 177 -10.16 -6.45 3.25
CA VAL A 177 -8.93 -5.66 3.06
C VAL A 177 -8.96 -4.43 3.96
N ILE A 178 -10.06 -3.67 3.94
CA ILE A 178 -10.16 -2.46 4.74
C ILE A 178 -10.17 -2.79 6.24
N GLN A 179 -10.86 -3.85 6.66
CA GLN A 179 -10.83 -4.29 8.05
C GLN A 179 -9.41 -4.61 8.51
N ASN A 180 -8.64 -5.30 7.68
CA ASN A 180 -7.25 -5.63 8.01
C ASN A 180 -6.36 -4.39 8.06
N LEU A 181 -6.54 -3.45 7.13
CA LEU A 181 -5.78 -2.20 7.14
C LEU A 181 -6.08 -1.38 8.40
N MET A 182 -7.37 -1.27 8.77
CA MET A 182 -7.76 -0.55 9.98
C MET A 182 -7.21 -1.25 11.22
N SER A 183 -7.24 -2.58 11.25
CA SER A 183 -6.66 -3.36 12.33
C SER A 183 -5.15 -3.08 12.49
N CYS A 184 -4.43 -3.00 11.37
CA CYS A 184 -3.00 -2.65 11.41
C CYS A 184 -2.75 -1.29 12.06
N LEU A 185 -3.61 -0.31 11.78
CA LEU A 185 -3.48 1.02 12.36
C LEU A 185 -3.86 1.05 13.84
N ASN A 186 -4.88 0.29 14.22
CA ASN A 186 -5.46 0.35 15.56
C ASN A 186 -4.80 -0.61 16.56
N HIS A 187 -4.04 -1.59 16.07
CA HIS A 187 -3.38 -2.60 16.89
C HIS A 187 -1.89 -2.67 16.59
N PRO A 188 -1.08 -1.76 17.14
CA PRO A 188 0.36 -1.71 16.86
C PRO A 188 1.09 -3.01 17.16
N GLU A 189 0.66 -3.77 18.17
CA GLU A 189 1.28 -5.05 18.51
C GLU A 189 1.12 -6.08 17.40
N GLN A 190 -0.07 -6.12 16.80
CA GLN A 190 -0.35 -7.00 15.67
C GLN A 190 0.50 -6.61 14.45
N SER A 191 0.62 -5.32 14.18
CA SER A 191 1.45 -4.80 13.09
C SER A 191 2.92 -5.16 13.31
N GLN A 192 3.42 -5.02 14.53
CA GLN A 192 4.80 -5.37 14.85
C GLN A 192 5.06 -6.87 14.68
N ARG A 193 4.11 -7.72 15.05
CA ARG A 193 4.26 -9.16 14.82
C ARG A 193 4.30 -9.48 13.32
N LEU A 194 3.42 -8.85 12.54
CA LEU A 194 3.38 -9.05 11.10
C LEU A 194 4.72 -8.64 10.46
N ILE A 195 5.23 -7.48 10.84
CA ILE A 195 6.52 -6.96 10.36
C ILE A 195 7.66 -7.91 10.75
N HIS A 196 7.68 -8.36 12.00
CA HIS A 196 8.71 -9.28 12.46
C HIS A 196 8.71 -10.58 11.66
N GLN A 197 7.55 -11.15 11.42
CA GLN A 197 7.44 -12.39 10.64
C GLN A 197 7.85 -12.18 9.19
N ALA A 198 7.52 -11.03 8.60
CA ALA A 198 7.97 -10.67 7.27
C ALA A 198 9.50 -10.54 7.21
N GLU A 199 10.12 -9.95 8.23
CA GLU A 199 11.58 -9.84 8.30
C GLU A 199 12.27 -11.19 8.34
N LEU A 200 11.69 -12.19 9.01
CA LEU A 200 12.24 -13.53 9.02
C LEU A 200 12.32 -14.12 7.62
N VAL A 201 11.29 -13.90 6.81
CA VAL A 201 11.28 -14.36 5.41
C VAL A 201 12.35 -13.61 4.60
N LEU A 202 12.45 -12.30 4.77
CA LEU A 202 13.46 -11.50 4.06
C LEU A 202 14.87 -11.95 4.41
N GLN A 203 15.18 -12.15 5.69
CA GLN A 203 16.51 -12.55 6.13
C GLN A 203 16.87 -13.96 5.64
N ARG A 204 15.92 -14.89 5.70
CA ARG A 204 16.13 -16.26 5.23
C ARG A 204 16.52 -16.30 3.75
N ASN A 205 15.99 -15.39 2.95
CA ASN A 205 16.20 -15.38 1.49
C ASN A 205 17.37 -14.50 1.04
N LYS A 206 17.93 -13.66 1.90
CA LYS A 206 19.12 -12.87 1.58
C LYS A 206 20.37 -13.75 1.41
N GLY A 207 20.49 -14.78 2.23
CA GLY A 207 21.63 -15.69 2.18
C GLY A 207 21.64 -16.65 1.01
N SER A 208 20.51 -16.80 0.29
CA SER A 208 20.39 -17.79 -0.80
C SER A 208 21.06 -17.35 -2.09
N LEU A 209 21.55 -16.11 -2.16
CA LEU A 209 22.19 -15.55 -3.36
C LEU A 209 23.72 -15.63 -3.33
N GLN A 210 24.29 -16.22 -2.30
CA GLN A 210 25.75 -16.38 -2.21
C GLN A 210 26.22 -17.65 -2.94
#